data_a6c1e378f00b6537c0b536ee9123597e
#
_entry.id   a6c1e378f00b6537c0b536ee9123597e
#
_cell.length_a   1.000
_cell.length_b   1.000
_cell.length_c   1.000
_cell.angle_alpha   90.00
_cell.angle_beta   90.00
_cell.angle_gamma   90.00
#
_symmetry.space_group_name_H-M   'P 1'
#
loop_
_entity.id
_entity.type
_entity.pdbx_description
1 polymer ?
#
loop_
_entity_poly.entity_id
_entity_poly.type
_entity_poly.pdbx_seq_one_letter_code
_entity_poly.pdbx_strand_id
1 'polypeptide(L)'
;FDVLQVRWHIHNRMQDWDTCLNISLQMIEAQPEMPQGWINHGNALFYLERFEEAFNLLVPMLKRFPHDEAIPYNLACYKCQSGAIQEAREWLECALKVGDPKRVKNMAVNDPDLTPLWEHGVKIK
;
A
#
# COMPACT_ATOMS: atom_id res chain seq x y z
N PHE A 1 -4.04 17.19 -10.76
CA PHE A 1 -3.60 15.92 -10.15
C PHE A 1 -2.37 16.13 -9.26
N ASP A 2 -1.37 16.85 -9.77
CA ASP A 2 -0.14 17.09 -9.01
C ASP A 2 -0.40 17.91 -7.74
N VAL A 3 -1.29 18.89 -7.80
CA VAL A 3 -1.69 19.67 -6.63
C VAL A 3 -2.37 18.78 -5.60
N LEU A 4 -3.23 17.86 -6.04
CA LEU A 4 -3.90 16.91 -5.15
C LEU A 4 -2.88 15.99 -4.48
N GLN A 5 -1.87 15.52 -5.22
CA GLN A 5 -0.82 14.66 -4.67
C GLN A 5 -0.03 15.39 -3.58
N VAL A 6 0.33 16.64 -3.80
CA VAL A 6 1.04 17.44 -2.81
C VAL A 6 0.17 17.64 -1.56
N ARG A 7 -1.10 17.98 -1.75
CA ARG A 7 -2.04 18.15 -0.64
C ARG A 7 -2.20 16.86 0.17
N TRP A 8 -2.29 15.73 -0.53
CA TRP A 8 -2.40 14.44 0.15
C TRP A 8 -1.21 14.20 1.06
N HIS A 9 0.01 14.45 0.58
CA HIS A 9 1.22 14.26 1.38
C HIS A 9 1.28 15.19 2.58
N ILE A 10 0.82 16.43 2.44
CA ILE A 10 0.77 17.37 3.56
C ILE A 10 -0.14 16.83 4.65
N HIS A 11 -1.35 16.40 4.31
CA HIS A 11 -2.31 15.89 5.28
C HIS A 11 -1.88 14.53 5.84
N ASN A 12 -1.15 13.73 5.05
CA ASN A 12 -0.56 12.48 5.51
C ASN A 12 0.44 12.74 6.65
N ARG A 13 1.30 13.73 6.49
CA ARG A 13 2.24 14.13 7.54
C ARG A 13 1.55 14.63 8.80
N MET A 14 0.41 15.28 8.63
CA MET A 14 -0.41 15.77 9.75
C MET A 14 -1.24 14.67 10.38
N GLN A 15 -1.21 13.47 9.83
CA GLN A 15 -2.04 12.33 10.25
C GLN A 15 -3.53 12.63 10.18
N ASP A 16 -3.90 13.48 9.23
CA ASP A 16 -5.29 13.84 8.95
C ASP A 16 -5.83 12.90 7.86
N TRP A 17 -6.12 11.66 8.29
CA TRP A 17 -6.49 10.58 7.37
C TRP A 17 -7.83 10.79 6.69
N ASP A 18 -8.79 11.43 7.39
CA ASP A 18 -10.10 11.72 6.80
C ASP A 18 -9.98 12.68 5.62
N THR A 19 -9.14 13.71 5.75
CA THR A 19 -8.87 14.63 4.64
C THR A 19 -8.12 13.91 3.52
N CYS A 20 -7.19 13.01 3.86
CA CYS A 20 -6.50 12.19 2.88
C CYS A 20 -7.48 11.35 2.07
N LEU A 21 -8.51 10.76 2.70
CA LEU A 21 -9.54 10.01 1.99
C LEU A 21 -10.26 10.86 0.96
N ASN A 22 -10.65 12.08 1.35
CA ASN A 22 -11.35 12.99 0.44
C ASN A 22 -10.48 13.40 -0.73
N ILE A 23 -9.20 13.70 -0.48
CA ILE A 23 -8.27 14.10 -1.53
C ILE A 23 -8.01 12.95 -2.49
N SER A 24 -7.81 11.73 -1.98
CA SER A 24 -7.55 10.58 -2.84
C SER A 24 -8.76 10.22 -3.70
N LEU A 25 -9.99 10.40 -3.19
CA LEU A 25 -11.19 10.24 -4.02
C LEU A 25 -11.20 11.23 -5.18
N GLN A 26 -10.82 12.48 -4.93
CA GLN A 26 -10.71 13.48 -5.99
C GLN A 26 -9.64 13.08 -7.02
N MET A 27 -8.54 12.50 -6.57
CA MET A 27 -7.49 12.01 -7.46
C MET A 27 -8.01 10.89 -8.36
N ILE A 28 -8.76 9.94 -7.79
CA ILE A 28 -9.36 8.84 -8.54
C ILE A 28 -10.35 9.37 -9.58
N GLU A 29 -11.21 10.31 -9.18
CA GLU A 29 -12.18 10.90 -10.09
C GLU A 29 -11.51 11.66 -11.23
N ALA A 30 -10.41 12.37 -10.93
CA ALA A 30 -9.69 13.16 -11.93
C ALA A 30 -8.94 12.27 -12.94
N GLN A 31 -8.27 11.22 -12.45
CA GLN A 31 -7.46 10.33 -13.31
C GLN A 31 -7.55 8.88 -12.81
N PRO A 32 -8.68 8.20 -13.08
CA PRO A 32 -8.86 6.81 -12.61
C PRO A 32 -7.91 5.81 -13.25
N GLU A 33 -7.29 6.17 -14.37
CA GLU A 33 -6.30 5.33 -15.07
C GLU A 33 -4.89 5.42 -14.47
N MET A 34 -4.72 6.30 -13.46
CA MET A 34 -3.45 6.42 -12.75
C MET A 34 -3.53 5.64 -11.43
N PRO A 35 -2.51 4.84 -11.10
CA PRO A 35 -2.57 4.04 -9.87
C PRO A 35 -2.47 4.86 -8.59
N GLN A 36 -1.90 6.06 -8.64
CA GLN A 36 -1.55 6.82 -7.47
C GLN A 36 -2.74 7.17 -6.58
N GLY A 37 -3.88 7.56 -7.16
CA GLY A 37 -5.08 7.86 -6.39
C GLY A 37 -5.59 6.65 -5.62
N TRP A 38 -5.57 5.48 -6.27
CA TRP A 38 -6.00 4.23 -5.65
C TRP A 38 -5.08 3.82 -4.50
N ILE A 39 -3.76 3.93 -4.72
CA ILE A 39 -2.75 3.62 -3.71
C ILE A 39 -2.89 4.55 -2.50
N ASN A 40 -3.02 5.84 -2.75
CA ASN A 40 -3.17 6.83 -1.69
C ASN A 40 -4.43 6.57 -0.87
N HIS A 41 -5.54 6.22 -1.55
CA HIS A 41 -6.80 5.95 -0.86
C HIS A 41 -6.68 4.71 0.03
N GLY A 42 -6.07 3.65 -0.49
CA GLY A 42 -5.80 2.44 0.28
C GLY A 42 -4.94 2.72 1.51
N ASN A 43 -3.92 3.56 1.35
CA ASN A 43 -3.04 3.90 2.47
C ASN A 43 -3.76 4.72 3.54
N ALA A 44 -4.64 5.64 3.15
CA ALA A 44 -5.43 6.39 4.12
C ALA A 44 -6.36 5.48 4.92
N LEU A 45 -7.02 4.52 4.24
CA LEU A 45 -7.84 3.51 4.90
C LEU A 45 -7.00 2.68 5.87
N PHE A 46 -5.79 2.30 5.45
CA PHE A 46 -4.85 1.53 6.26
C PHE A 46 -4.49 2.27 7.57
N TYR A 47 -4.16 3.55 7.47
CA TYR A 47 -3.81 4.33 8.66
C TYR A 47 -5.00 4.57 9.59
N LEU A 48 -6.22 4.46 9.06
CA LEU A 48 -7.44 4.47 9.88
C LEU A 48 -7.76 3.08 10.44
N GLU A 49 -6.87 2.11 10.25
CA GLU A 49 -7.01 0.72 10.67
C GLU A 49 -8.21 0.01 10.01
N ARG A 50 -8.64 0.51 8.87
CA ARG A 50 -9.68 -0.10 8.04
C ARG A 50 -9.03 -1.04 7.01
N PHE A 51 -8.37 -2.06 7.53
CA PHE A 51 -7.50 -2.95 6.73
C PHE A 51 -8.24 -3.73 5.65
N GLU A 52 -9.41 -4.25 5.98
CA GLU A 52 -10.19 -5.03 5.02
C GLU A 52 -10.68 -4.17 3.85
N GLU A 53 -11.15 -2.95 4.15
CA GLU A 53 -11.57 -2.02 3.11
C GLU A 53 -10.40 -1.61 2.22
N ALA A 54 -9.23 -1.35 2.83
CA ALA A 54 -8.02 -1.02 2.08
C ALA A 54 -7.63 -2.16 1.15
N PHE A 55 -7.66 -3.38 1.64
CA PHE A 55 -7.32 -4.57 0.87
C PHE A 55 -8.29 -4.76 -0.29
N ASN A 56 -9.59 -4.71 -0.01
CA ASN A 56 -10.63 -4.92 -1.03
C ASN A 56 -10.63 -3.82 -2.10
N LEU A 57 -10.23 -2.61 -1.73
CA LEU A 57 -10.09 -1.52 -2.69
C LEU A 57 -8.93 -1.78 -3.66
N LEU A 58 -7.81 -2.27 -3.14
CA LEU A 58 -6.57 -2.31 -3.90
C LEU A 58 -6.37 -3.60 -4.70
N VAL A 59 -6.94 -4.73 -4.25
CA VAL A 59 -6.79 -6.01 -4.95
C VAL A 59 -7.21 -5.94 -6.43
N PRO A 60 -8.35 -5.33 -6.81
CA PRO A 60 -8.72 -5.26 -8.22
C PRO A 60 -7.73 -4.48 -9.08
N MET A 61 -6.93 -3.62 -8.44
CA MET A 61 -5.96 -2.78 -9.16
C MET A 61 -4.75 -3.59 -9.66
N LEU A 62 -4.56 -4.81 -9.17
CA LEU A 62 -3.51 -5.71 -9.68
C LEU A 62 -3.69 -5.99 -11.17
N LYS A 63 -4.93 -6.14 -11.63
CA LYS A 63 -5.23 -6.37 -13.05
C LYS A 63 -5.07 -5.11 -13.89
N ARG A 64 -5.42 -3.96 -13.32
CA ARG A 64 -5.34 -2.69 -14.05
C ARG A 64 -3.93 -2.16 -14.15
N PHE A 65 -3.11 -2.43 -13.13
CA PHE A 65 -1.73 -1.92 -13.06
C PHE A 65 -0.77 -3.06 -12.71
N PRO A 66 -0.63 -4.06 -13.61
CA PRO A 66 0.09 -5.30 -13.27
C PRO A 66 1.59 -5.13 -13.07
N HIS A 67 2.16 -4.01 -13.47
CA HIS A 67 3.59 -3.75 -13.32
C HIS A 67 3.93 -2.80 -12.18
N ASP A 68 2.94 -2.38 -11.42
CA ASP A 68 3.16 -1.46 -10.29
C ASP A 68 3.41 -2.26 -9.02
N GLU A 69 4.66 -2.29 -8.58
CA GLU A 69 5.08 -3.04 -7.39
C GLU A 69 4.50 -2.51 -6.09
N ALA A 70 4.10 -1.24 -6.06
CA ALA A 70 3.51 -0.64 -4.85
C ALA A 70 2.21 -1.33 -4.46
N ILE A 71 1.46 -1.85 -5.43
CA ILE A 71 0.17 -2.49 -5.14
C ILE A 71 0.35 -3.76 -4.32
N PRO A 72 1.09 -4.79 -4.78
CA PRO A 72 1.28 -5.98 -3.95
C PRO A 72 2.06 -5.68 -2.66
N TYR A 73 2.97 -4.70 -2.70
CA TYR A 73 3.71 -4.30 -1.51
C TYR A 73 2.76 -3.77 -0.42
N ASN A 74 1.86 -2.87 -0.80
CA ASN A 74 0.90 -2.31 0.15
C ASN A 74 -0.10 -3.37 0.64
N LEU A 75 -0.51 -4.30 -0.23
CA LEU A 75 -1.35 -5.41 0.19
C LEU A 75 -0.65 -6.25 1.27
N ALA A 76 0.66 -6.44 1.14
CA ALA A 76 1.45 -7.13 2.17
C ALA A 76 1.38 -6.40 3.51
N CYS A 77 1.53 -5.07 3.47
CA CYS A 77 1.45 -4.25 4.68
C CYS A 77 0.06 -4.36 5.33
N TYR A 78 -1.00 -4.31 4.53
CA TYR A 78 -2.36 -4.40 5.05
C TYR A 78 -2.61 -5.75 5.74
N LYS A 79 -2.18 -6.84 5.11
CA LYS A 79 -2.32 -8.18 5.68
C LYS A 79 -1.44 -8.37 6.91
N CYS A 80 -0.23 -7.83 6.88
CA CYS A 80 0.70 -7.91 7.99
C CYS A 80 0.12 -7.27 9.25
N GLN A 81 -0.39 -6.05 9.13
CA GLN A 81 -0.95 -5.32 10.25
C GLN A 81 -2.29 -5.89 10.72
N SER A 82 -3.00 -6.62 9.88
CA SER A 82 -4.23 -7.32 10.29
C SER A 82 -3.95 -8.69 10.91
N GLY A 83 -2.67 -9.09 11.00
CA GLY A 83 -2.27 -10.36 11.62
C GLY A 83 -2.20 -11.55 10.70
N ALA A 84 -2.50 -11.38 9.41
CA ALA A 84 -2.47 -12.47 8.41
C ALA A 84 -1.06 -12.63 7.85
N ILE A 85 -0.17 -13.18 8.67
CA ILE A 85 1.27 -13.23 8.38
C ILE A 85 1.60 -14.01 7.11
N GLN A 86 0.97 -15.17 6.90
CA GLN A 86 1.26 -15.99 5.73
C GLN A 86 0.81 -15.29 4.43
N GLU A 87 -0.37 -14.68 4.44
CA GLU A 87 -0.85 -13.92 3.29
C GLU A 87 0.05 -12.72 3.01
N ALA A 88 0.47 -12.03 4.06
CA ALA A 88 1.38 -10.88 3.93
C ALA A 88 2.69 -11.30 3.25
N ARG A 89 3.23 -12.45 3.63
CA ARG A 89 4.44 -13.00 3.01
C ARG A 89 4.22 -13.24 1.51
N GLU A 90 3.08 -13.85 1.16
CA GLU A 90 2.76 -14.14 -0.24
C GLU A 90 2.67 -12.87 -1.09
N TRP A 91 2.04 -11.82 -0.55
CA TRP A 91 1.96 -10.53 -1.25
C TRP A 91 3.33 -9.87 -1.40
N LEU A 92 4.17 -9.97 -0.38
CA LEU A 92 5.52 -9.44 -0.46
C LEU A 92 6.34 -10.17 -1.52
N GLU A 93 6.20 -11.50 -1.61
CA GLU A 93 6.84 -12.28 -2.66
C GLU A 93 6.36 -11.84 -4.06
N CYS A 94 5.08 -11.51 -4.18
CA CYS A 94 4.53 -10.95 -5.41
C CYS A 94 5.21 -9.61 -5.77
N ALA A 95 5.36 -8.73 -4.79
CA ALA A 95 6.04 -7.44 -5.01
C ALA A 95 7.49 -7.62 -5.47
N LEU A 96 8.18 -8.62 -4.91
CA LEU A 96 9.55 -8.94 -5.30
C LEU A 96 9.66 -9.41 -6.75
N LYS A 97 8.61 -10.06 -7.26
CA LYS A 97 8.59 -10.52 -8.67
C LYS A 97 8.26 -9.37 -9.63
N VAL A 98 7.44 -8.44 -9.20
CA VAL A 98 7.01 -7.31 -10.06
C VAL A 98 8.08 -6.23 -10.14
N GLY A 99 8.72 -5.92 -9.01
CA GLY A 99 9.71 -4.86 -8.93
C GLY A 99 11.15 -5.36 -8.91
N ASP A 100 12.07 -4.45 -8.59
CA ASP A 100 13.47 -4.82 -8.39
C ASP A 100 13.60 -5.53 -7.04
N PRO A 101 13.96 -6.83 -7.02
CA PRO A 101 13.99 -7.61 -5.78
C PRO A 101 14.89 -7.02 -4.69
N LYS A 102 16.05 -6.50 -5.07
CA LYS A 102 16.99 -5.93 -4.08
C LYS A 102 16.41 -4.69 -3.41
N ARG A 103 15.83 -3.80 -4.21
CA ARG A 103 15.24 -2.57 -3.72
C ARG A 103 14.02 -2.86 -2.84
N VAL A 104 13.13 -3.73 -3.31
CA VAL A 104 11.92 -4.11 -2.58
C VAL A 104 12.29 -4.78 -1.26
N LYS A 105 13.26 -5.69 -1.27
CA LYS A 105 13.72 -6.36 -0.05
C LYS A 105 14.29 -5.36 0.95
N ASN A 106 15.11 -4.43 0.47
CA ASN A 106 15.71 -3.41 1.35
C ASN A 106 14.63 -2.52 1.97
N MET A 107 13.62 -2.12 1.18
CA MET A 107 12.47 -1.38 1.71
C MET A 107 11.76 -2.20 2.79
N ALA A 108 11.49 -3.46 2.52
CA ALA A 108 10.68 -4.32 3.39
C ALA A 108 11.33 -4.54 4.75
N VAL A 109 12.66 -4.76 4.79
CA VAL A 109 13.34 -5.04 6.06
C VAL A 109 13.42 -3.80 6.96
N ASN A 110 13.27 -2.61 6.38
CA ASN A 110 13.31 -1.34 7.12
C ASN A 110 11.93 -0.74 7.35
N ASP A 111 10.86 -1.37 6.88
CA ASP A 111 9.51 -0.85 6.96
C ASP A 111 8.83 -1.30 8.25
N PRO A 112 8.48 -0.36 9.16
CA PRO A 112 7.79 -0.71 10.41
C PRO A 112 6.47 -1.46 10.18
N ASP A 113 5.79 -1.21 9.06
CA ASP A 113 4.51 -1.85 8.75
C ASP A 113 4.68 -3.36 8.49
N LEU A 114 5.88 -3.82 8.19
CA LEU A 114 6.19 -5.23 7.94
C LEU A 114 6.96 -5.88 9.07
N THR A 115 7.22 -5.16 10.16
CA THR A 115 7.95 -5.70 11.32
C THR A 115 7.39 -7.04 11.83
N PRO A 116 6.05 -7.23 11.92
CA PRO A 116 5.51 -8.52 12.38
C PRO A 116 5.96 -9.73 11.56
N LEU A 117 6.27 -9.56 10.26
CA LEU A 117 6.81 -10.65 9.44
C LEU A 117 8.12 -11.17 10.01
N TRP A 118 9.01 -10.23 10.34
CA TRP A 118 10.35 -10.58 10.83
C TRP A 118 10.28 -11.14 12.23
N GLU A 119 9.37 -10.65 13.06
CA GLU A 119 9.13 -11.17 14.39
C GLU A 119 8.60 -12.61 14.38
N HIS A 120 7.89 -13.00 13.32
CA HIS A 120 7.39 -14.36 13.14
C HIS A 120 8.41 -15.26 12.42
N GLY A 121 9.64 -14.77 12.21
CA GLY A 121 10.70 -15.57 11.62
C GLY A 121 10.63 -15.73 10.11
N VAL A 122 9.83 -14.93 9.42
CA VAL A 122 9.75 -14.96 7.96
C VAL A 122 11.10 -14.52 7.38
N LYS A 123 11.58 -15.25 6.39
CA LYS A 123 12.83 -14.95 5.70
C LYS A 123 12.56 -14.80 4.20
N ILE A 124 13.20 -13.80 3.60
CA ILE A 124 13.12 -13.55 2.16
C ILE A 124 14.49 -13.85 1.57
N LYS A 125 14.49 -14.70 0.55
CA LYS A 125 15.71 -15.10 -0.13
C LYS A 125 16.22 -14.07 -1.13
#